data_f1ae3ce65acdd8deffe6ba30322fac03
#
_entry.id   f1ae3ce65acdd8deffe6ba30322fac03
#
_cell.length_a   1.000
_cell.length_b   1.000
_cell.length_c   1.000
_cell.angle_alpha   90.00
_cell.angle_beta   90.00
_cell.angle_gamma   90.00
#
_symmetry.space_group_name_H-M   'P 1'
#
loop_
_entity.id
_entity.type
_entity.pdbx_description
1 polymer ?
#
loop_
_entity_poly.entity_id
_entity_poly.type
_entity_poly.pdbx_seq_one_letter_code
_entity_poly.pdbx_strand_id
1 'polypeptide(L)'
;MDLIINLNPNSILDIGAGFGKYGVLCREYLELWDGREIYDKFTRRIDAVEAFEEYITPIHRFVYNNVYVDNVLKIIDNLKLNYDLVLLIDVLEHFDKEKGSLLIRKILAGNRGIIISTPKKFINQIDAFGNEFEIHRSQWKQAELSLFGSSLFLKDDVSYICYVGNKEVVDKLKVDVKIRKIGWSLGTRTRKFIDRIPLARQAYYLINKLS
;
A
#
# COMPACT_ATOMS: atom_id res chain seq x y z
N MET A 1 5.31 -1.85 -1.30
CA MET A 1 5.88 -0.51 -1.01
C MET A 1 6.15 0.34 -2.25
N ASP A 2 6.67 -0.18 -3.35
CA ASP A 2 7.03 0.64 -4.54
C ASP A 2 5.91 1.55 -5.05
N LEU A 3 4.67 1.05 -5.12
CA LEU A 3 3.52 1.87 -5.50
C LEU A 3 3.25 3.01 -4.52
N ILE A 4 3.33 2.73 -3.22
CA ILE A 4 3.11 3.73 -2.16
C ILE A 4 4.15 4.85 -2.25
N ILE A 5 5.42 4.49 -2.39
CA ILE A 5 6.53 5.45 -2.51
C ILE A 5 6.37 6.32 -3.78
N ASN A 6 6.02 5.71 -4.92
CA ASN A 6 5.84 6.44 -6.18
C ASN A 6 4.61 7.36 -6.16
N LEU A 7 3.55 6.97 -5.46
CA LEU A 7 2.35 7.80 -5.25
C LEU A 7 2.62 8.96 -4.30
N ASN A 8 3.51 8.76 -3.33
CA ASN A 8 3.88 9.73 -2.30
C ASN A 8 2.66 10.42 -1.64
N PRO A 9 1.70 9.66 -1.10
CA PRO A 9 0.45 10.20 -0.59
C PRO A 9 0.64 10.96 0.72
N ASN A 10 -0.11 12.06 0.91
CA ASN A 10 -0.16 12.80 2.17
C ASN A 10 -1.18 12.21 3.15
N SER A 11 -2.13 11.44 2.64
CA SER A 11 -3.15 10.78 3.45
C SER A 11 -3.40 9.35 2.98
N ILE A 12 -3.41 8.41 3.95
CA ILE A 12 -3.55 6.97 3.71
C ILE A 12 -4.62 6.43 4.67
N LEU A 13 -5.51 5.58 4.15
CA LEU A 13 -6.36 4.71 4.95
C LEU A 13 -5.93 3.26 4.74
N ASP A 14 -5.51 2.60 5.83
CA ASP A 14 -5.11 1.19 5.86
C ASP A 14 -6.29 0.36 6.36
N ILE A 15 -6.95 -0.38 5.45
CA ILE A 15 -8.11 -1.21 5.77
C ILE A 15 -7.63 -2.65 5.96
N GLY A 16 -7.96 -3.25 7.11
CA GLY A 16 -7.44 -4.52 7.55
C GLY A 16 -5.97 -4.38 7.97
N ALA A 17 -5.72 -3.46 8.90
CA ALA A 17 -4.35 -3.10 9.29
C ALA A 17 -3.56 -4.26 9.92
N GLY A 18 -4.26 -5.32 10.42
CA GLY A 18 -3.64 -6.46 11.07
C GLY A 18 -2.73 -6.02 12.23
N PHE A 19 -1.46 -6.36 12.17
CA PHE A 19 -0.46 -5.96 13.18
C PHE A 19 0.11 -4.55 12.98
N GLY A 20 -0.45 -3.74 12.10
CA GLY A 20 0.03 -2.38 11.82
C GLY A 20 1.24 -2.30 10.87
N LYS A 21 1.53 -3.35 10.13
CA LYS A 21 2.67 -3.48 9.22
C LYS A 21 2.79 -2.32 8.24
N TYR A 22 1.70 -1.98 7.55
CA TYR A 22 1.74 -0.91 6.54
C TYR A 22 1.79 0.48 7.16
N GLY A 23 1.24 0.66 8.35
CA GLY A 23 1.44 1.90 9.12
C GLY A 23 2.92 2.16 9.40
N VAL A 24 3.63 1.15 9.94
CA VAL A 24 5.09 1.23 10.18
C VAL A 24 5.85 1.51 8.88
N LEU A 25 5.59 0.74 7.82
CA LEU A 25 6.29 0.91 6.55
C LEU A 25 6.02 2.27 5.90
N CYS A 26 4.79 2.78 6.00
CA CYS A 26 4.47 4.11 5.47
C CYS A 26 5.20 5.21 6.25
N ARG A 27 5.28 5.14 7.59
CA ARG A 27 6.08 6.08 8.38
C ARG A 27 7.55 6.03 7.99
N GLU A 28 8.11 4.82 7.92
CA GLU A 28 9.52 4.61 7.56
C GLU A 28 9.87 5.19 6.19
N TYR A 29 9.13 4.82 5.15
CA TYR A 29 9.50 5.13 3.77
C TYR A 29 9.01 6.49 3.27
N LEU A 30 8.00 7.08 3.90
CA LEU A 30 7.43 8.35 3.45
C LEU A 30 7.81 9.54 4.35
N GLU A 31 8.26 9.28 5.59
CA GLU A 31 8.47 10.36 6.55
C GLU A 31 9.82 10.36 7.25
N LEU A 32 10.38 9.22 7.66
CA LEU A 32 11.61 9.23 8.49
C LEU A 32 12.85 9.77 7.76
N TRP A 33 12.84 9.75 6.45
CA TRP A 33 13.99 10.17 5.63
C TRP A 33 13.75 11.49 4.89
N ASP A 34 12.81 12.30 5.35
CA ASP A 34 12.49 13.60 4.75
C ASP A 34 13.31 14.79 5.32
N GLY A 35 14.29 14.50 6.17
CA GLY A 35 15.17 15.52 6.77
C GLY A 35 14.61 16.15 8.04
N ARG A 36 13.56 15.56 8.65
CA ARG A 36 12.99 16.07 9.92
C ARG A 36 13.99 16.02 11.08
N GLU A 37 13.85 17.00 11.98
CA GLU A 37 14.70 17.08 13.18
C GLU A 37 14.17 16.23 14.34
N ILE A 38 12.84 16.02 14.40
CA ILE A 38 12.17 15.29 15.48
C ILE A 38 11.57 14.01 14.91
N TYR A 39 12.05 12.87 15.39
CA TYR A 39 11.75 11.53 14.88
C TYR A 39 10.25 11.22 14.79
N ASP A 40 9.46 11.48 15.82
CA ASP A 40 8.06 11.10 15.95
C ASP A 40 7.06 12.21 15.56
N LYS A 41 7.55 13.33 15.04
CA LYS A 41 6.69 14.41 14.56
C LYS A 41 6.15 14.10 13.16
N PHE A 42 5.17 13.21 13.10
CA PHE A 42 4.52 12.81 11.86
C PHE A 42 3.64 13.91 11.28
N THR A 43 3.70 14.10 9.97
CA THR A 43 2.95 15.14 9.23
C THR A 43 1.89 14.56 8.31
N ARG A 44 2.09 13.33 7.82
CA ARG A 44 1.11 12.64 6.98
C ARG A 44 -0.02 12.07 7.83
N ARG A 45 -1.23 12.12 7.31
CA ARG A 45 -2.37 11.45 7.93
C ARG A 45 -2.38 9.99 7.51
N ILE A 46 -2.21 9.08 8.45
CA ILE A 46 -2.33 7.63 8.23
C ILE A 46 -3.32 7.11 9.26
N ASP A 47 -4.48 6.65 8.79
CA ASP A 47 -5.53 6.07 9.62
C ASP A 47 -5.68 4.58 9.32
N ALA A 48 -6.19 3.82 10.26
CA ALA A 48 -6.43 2.38 10.14
C ALA A 48 -7.87 2.00 10.41
N VAL A 49 -8.33 0.97 9.73
CA VAL A 49 -9.54 0.20 10.08
C VAL A 49 -9.12 -1.23 10.35
N GLU A 50 -9.46 -1.76 11.52
CA GLU A 50 -9.23 -3.16 11.89
C GLU A 50 -10.49 -3.73 12.54
N ALA A 51 -10.94 -4.89 12.07
CA ALA A 51 -12.17 -5.50 12.57
C ALA A 51 -11.97 -6.32 13.84
N PHE A 52 -10.77 -6.85 14.04
CA PHE A 52 -10.44 -7.72 15.18
C PHE A 52 -9.66 -6.96 16.24
N GLU A 53 -10.32 -6.65 17.33
CA GLU A 53 -9.79 -5.79 18.40
C GLU A 53 -8.49 -6.33 19.00
N GLU A 54 -8.35 -7.64 19.10
CA GLU A 54 -7.19 -8.32 19.67
C GLU A 54 -5.89 -8.10 18.86
N TYR A 55 -6.00 -7.65 17.60
CA TYR A 55 -4.84 -7.25 16.82
C TYR A 55 -4.32 -5.87 17.20
N ILE A 56 -5.10 -5.06 17.93
CA ILE A 56 -4.70 -3.69 18.27
C ILE A 56 -3.65 -3.70 19.37
N THR A 57 -2.51 -3.15 19.06
CA THR A 57 -1.32 -3.09 19.93
C THR A 57 -0.85 -1.64 20.10
N PRO A 58 0.12 -1.36 20.98
CA PRO A 58 0.74 -0.04 21.07
C PRO A 58 1.34 0.48 19.75
N ILE A 59 1.73 -0.41 18.83
CA ILE A 59 2.22 -0.04 17.48
C ILE A 59 1.16 0.76 16.73
N HIS A 60 -0.09 0.31 16.74
CA HIS A 60 -1.19 1.01 16.08
C HIS A 60 -1.34 2.44 16.58
N ARG A 61 -1.31 2.61 17.91
CA ARG A 61 -1.45 3.92 18.55
C ARG A 61 -0.28 4.85 18.28
N PHE A 62 0.89 4.30 17.96
CA PHE A 62 2.08 5.08 17.61
C PHE A 62 2.10 5.45 16.13
N VAL A 63 1.76 4.53 15.22
CA VAL A 63 1.95 4.74 13.78
C VAL A 63 0.72 5.35 13.08
N TYR A 64 -0.49 5.14 13.59
CA TYR A 64 -1.71 5.68 12.99
C TYR A 64 -2.20 6.92 13.74
N ASN A 65 -2.79 7.87 13.00
CA ASN A 65 -3.44 9.04 13.58
C ASN A 65 -4.77 8.65 14.24
N ASN A 66 -5.55 7.79 13.57
CA ASN A 66 -6.79 7.22 14.09
C ASN A 66 -6.83 5.72 13.80
N VAL A 67 -7.39 4.96 14.73
CA VAL A 67 -7.65 3.53 14.58
C VAL A 67 -9.14 3.30 14.80
N TYR A 68 -9.83 2.85 13.77
CA TYR A 68 -11.25 2.50 13.82
C TYR A 68 -11.37 1.00 14.01
N VAL A 69 -11.83 0.59 15.18
CA VAL A 69 -11.98 -0.84 15.52
C VAL A 69 -13.42 -1.25 15.21
N ASP A 70 -13.66 -1.65 13.97
CA ASP A 70 -14.95 -2.19 13.50
C ASP A 70 -14.80 -2.77 12.09
N ASN A 71 -15.81 -3.53 11.67
CA ASN A 71 -15.91 -3.98 10.28
C ASN A 71 -16.10 -2.79 9.34
N VAL A 72 -15.21 -2.66 8.36
CA VAL A 72 -15.20 -1.54 7.42
C VAL A 72 -16.56 -1.34 6.73
N LEU A 73 -17.29 -2.41 6.40
CA LEU A 73 -18.61 -2.31 5.75
C LEU A 73 -19.68 -1.64 6.62
N LYS A 74 -19.51 -1.66 7.95
CA LYS A 74 -20.42 -0.97 8.87
C LYS A 74 -20.13 0.52 8.98
N ILE A 75 -18.86 0.90 8.88
CA ILE A 75 -18.41 2.26 9.18
C ILE A 75 -18.08 3.06 7.92
N ILE A 76 -17.89 2.42 6.75
CA ILE A 76 -17.40 3.07 5.53
C ILE A 76 -18.24 4.30 5.12
N ASP A 77 -19.54 4.27 5.34
CA ASP A 77 -20.46 5.37 5.00
C ASP A 77 -20.33 6.56 5.96
N ASN A 78 -19.83 6.32 7.17
CA ASN A 78 -19.60 7.34 8.20
C ASN A 78 -18.15 7.86 8.22
N LEU A 79 -17.24 7.19 7.53
CA LEU A 79 -15.86 7.65 7.41
C LEU A 79 -15.82 8.85 6.45
N LYS A 80 -15.13 9.91 6.86
CA LYS A 80 -14.81 11.02 5.96
C LYS A 80 -13.77 10.55 4.94
N LEU A 81 -14.22 9.85 3.91
CA LEU A 81 -13.38 9.35 2.82
C LEU A 81 -12.86 10.53 2.01
N ASN A 82 -11.62 10.89 2.22
CA ASN A 82 -10.87 11.86 1.43
C ASN A 82 -9.37 11.58 1.64
N TYR A 83 -8.96 10.40 1.20
CA TYR A 83 -7.56 9.99 1.27
C TYR A 83 -6.94 10.00 -0.12
N ASP A 84 -5.65 10.34 -0.18
CA ASP A 84 -4.88 10.22 -1.43
C ASP A 84 -4.73 8.75 -1.82
N LEU A 85 -4.69 7.85 -0.83
CA LEU A 85 -4.52 6.42 -1.05
C LEU A 85 -5.26 5.60 -0.01
N VAL A 86 -5.93 4.55 -0.47
CA VAL A 86 -6.46 3.49 0.40
C VAL A 86 -5.67 2.21 0.16
N LEU A 87 -5.33 1.50 1.22
CA LEU A 87 -4.71 0.18 1.17
C LEU A 87 -5.77 -0.89 1.48
N LEU A 88 -5.81 -1.92 0.67
CA LEU A 88 -6.62 -3.11 0.84
C LEU A 88 -5.73 -4.31 0.53
N ILE A 89 -4.85 -4.63 1.48
CA ILE A 89 -3.76 -5.58 1.30
C ILE A 89 -4.10 -6.88 2.00
N ASP A 90 -4.32 -7.93 1.21
CA ASP A 90 -4.72 -9.26 1.67
C ASP A 90 -5.97 -9.21 2.59
N VAL A 91 -6.98 -8.49 2.12
CA VAL A 91 -8.25 -8.23 2.81
C VAL A 91 -9.46 -8.57 1.94
N LEU A 92 -9.33 -8.37 0.62
CA LEU A 92 -10.45 -8.47 -0.30
C LEU A 92 -11.00 -9.90 -0.40
N GLU A 93 -10.15 -10.90 -0.24
CA GLU A 93 -10.49 -12.33 -0.21
C GLU A 93 -11.38 -12.73 0.97
N HIS A 94 -11.39 -11.94 2.04
CA HIS A 94 -12.22 -12.19 3.23
C HIS A 94 -13.67 -11.74 3.05
N PHE A 95 -13.99 -11.04 1.98
CA PHE A 95 -15.35 -10.65 1.64
C PHE A 95 -15.96 -11.54 0.55
N ASP A 96 -17.28 -11.76 0.62
CA ASP A 96 -18.01 -12.24 -0.54
C ASP A 96 -17.85 -11.26 -1.70
N LYS A 97 -17.92 -11.75 -2.94
CA LYS A 97 -17.72 -10.94 -4.17
C LYS A 97 -18.57 -9.67 -4.21
N GLU A 98 -19.83 -9.76 -3.81
CA GLU A 98 -20.76 -8.62 -3.80
C GLU A 98 -20.30 -7.55 -2.81
N LYS A 99 -19.99 -7.96 -1.58
CA LYS A 99 -19.52 -7.06 -0.51
C LYS A 99 -18.16 -6.44 -0.86
N GLY A 100 -17.22 -7.24 -1.37
CA GLY A 100 -15.93 -6.76 -1.83
C GLY A 100 -16.05 -5.76 -2.97
N SER A 101 -16.93 -6.03 -3.94
CA SER A 101 -17.21 -5.10 -5.05
C SER A 101 -17.85 -3.79 -4.57
N LEU A 102 -18.79 -3.87 -3.64
CA LEU A 102 -19.40 -2.69 -3.02
C LEU A 102 -18.36 -1.85 -2.28
N LEU A 103 -17.49 -2.51 -1.49
CA LEU A 103 -16.42 -1.84 -0.75
C LEU A 103 -15.49 -1.06 -1.69
N ILE A 104 -14.98 -1.71 -2.76
CA ILE A 104 -14.11 -1.05 -3.75
C ILE A 104 -14.80 0.16 -4.37
N ARG A 105 -16.09 0.04 -4.77
CA ARG A 105 -16.84 1.16 -5.36
C ARG A 105 -16.99 2.33 -4.39
N LYS A 106 -17.33 2.07 -3.12
CA LYS A 106 -17.45 3.09 -2.08
C LYS A 106 -16.11 3.80 -1.83
N ILE A 107 -15.02 3.04 -1.75
CA ILE A 107 -13.69 3.59 -1.60
C ILE A 107 -13.36 4.51 -2.78
N LEU A 108 -13.53 4.06 -4.01
CA LEU A 108 -13.18 4.84 -5.21
C LEU A 108 -14.06 6.06 -5.41
N ALA A 109 -15.29 6.07 -4.90
CA ALA A 109 -16.16 7.24 -4.96
C ALA A 109 -15.68 8.42 -4.11
N GLY A 110 -14.94 8.16 -3.02
CA GLY A 110 -14.49 9.18 -2.07
C GLY A 110 -12.98 9.42 -2.02
N ASN A 111 -12.17 8.63 -2.75
CA ASN A 111 -10.72 8.69 -2.66
C ASN A 111 -10.06 8.66 -4.05
N ARG A 112 -8.78 9.08 -4.12
CA ARG A 112 -8.05 9.16 -5.40
C ARG A 112 -7.70 7.80 -5.99
N GLY A 113 -7.53 6.79 -5.15
CA GLY A 113 -7.24 5.45 -5.61
C GLY A 113 -6.96 4.46 -4.48
N ILE A 114 -6.86 3.21 -4.87
CA ILE A 114 -6.70 2.08 -3.95
C ILE A 114 -5.57 1.16 -4.43
N ILE A 115 -4.72 0.71 -3.51
CA ILE A 115 -3.83 -0.42 -3.75
C ILE A 115 -4.50 -1.67 -3.19
N ILE A 116 -4.61 -2.68 -4.05
CA ILE A 116 -5.16 -3.99 -3.70
C ILE A 116 -4.06 -5.03 -3.83
N SER A 117 -3.92 -5.88 -2.81
CA SER A 117 -3.23 -7.17 -2.87
C SER A 117 -4.22 -8.26 -2.52
N THR A 118 -4.25 -9.35 -3.30
CA THR A 118 -5.07 -10.52 -3.02
C THR A 118 -4.45 -11.76 -3.67
N PRO A 119 -4.55 -12.97 -3.07
CA PRO A 119 -3.95 -14.18 -3.60
C PRO A 119 -4.47 -14.55 -5.00
N LYS A 120 -3.56 -15.01 -5.87
CA LYS A 120 -3.93 -15.52 -7.20
C LYS A 120 -4.68 -16.83 -7.16
N LYS A 121 -4.37 -17.65 -6.15
CA LYS A 121 -5.03 -18.94 -5.94
C LYS A 121 -5.88 -18.86 -4.69
N PHE A 122 -7.05 -19.47 -4.76
CA PHE A 122 -7.87 -19.62 -3.56
C PHE A 122 -7.14 -20.50 -2.56
N ILE A 123 -6.95 -19.97 -1.36
CA ILE A 123 -6.40 -20.70 -0.22
C ILE A 123 -7.57 -20.94 0.72
N ASN A 124 -7.85 -22.20 1.02
CA ASN A 124 -8.90 -22.53 2.00
C ASN A 124 -8.39 -22.20 3.40
N GLN A 125 -8.67 -20.99 3.86
CA GLN A 125 -8.37 -20.51 5.20
C GLN A 125 -9.67 -20.41 5.97
N ILE A 126 -9.76 -21.12 7.09
CA ILE A 126 -10.97 -21.16 7.93
C ILE A 126 -10.95 -19.95 8.86
N ASP A 127 -9.93 -19.85 9.67
CA ASP A 127 -9.66 -18.73 10.57
C ASP A 127 -8.15 -18.66 10.86
N ALA A 128 -7.70 -17.59 11.46
CA ALA A 128 -6.36 -17.47 11.99
C ALA A 128 -6.42 -16.80 13.36
N PHE A 129 -5.75 -17.37 14.34
CA PHE A 129 -5.69 -16.83 15.71
C PHE A 129 -7.06 -16.64 16.38
N GLY A 130 -8.08 -17.42 16.01
CA GLY A 130 -9.46 -17.25 16.48
C GLY A 130 -10.21 -16.08 15.82
N ASN A 131 -9.65 -15.47 14.80
CA ASN A 131 -10.23 -14.34 14.07
C ASN A 131 -11.08 -14.85 12.89
N GLU A 132 -12.41 -14.75 12.99
CA GLU A 132 -13.33 -15.12 11.93
C GLU A 132 -13.25 -14.22 10.68
N PHE A 133 -12.67 -13.02 10.81
CA PHE A 133 -12.47 -12.11 9.67
C PHE A 133 -11.36 -12.58 8.75
N GLU A 134 -10.53 -13.54 9.18
CA GLU A 134 -9.47 -14.16 8.37
C GLU A 134 -9.99 -15.28 7.45
N ILE A 135 -11.28 -15.61 7.48
CA ILE A 135 -11.87 -16.65 6.63
C ILE A 135 -11.86 -16.17 5.17
N HIS A 136 -11.25 -16.96 4.27
CA HIS A 136 -11.31 -16.68 2.83
C HIS A 136 -12.67 -17.04 2.26
N ARG A 137 -13.36 -16.07 1.68
CA ARG A 137 -14.73 -16.19 1.12
C ARG A 137 -14.75 -16.06 -0.39
N SER A 138 -13.74 -15.45 -0.99
CA SER A 138 -13.71 -15.22 -2.44
C SER A 138 -12.29 -15.29 -3.01
N GLN A 139 -12.24 -15.53 -4.32
CA GLN A 139 -11.02 -15.43 -5.12
C GLN A 139 -11.23 -14.35 -6.20
N TRP A 140 -10.27 -13.46 -6.35
CA TRP A 140 -10.31 -12.37 -7.33
C TRP A 140 -9.38 -12.65 -8.50
N LYS A 141 -9.82 -12.25 -9.70
CA LYS A 141 -9.00 -12.33 -10.91
C LYS A 141 -8.61 -10.92 -11.36
N GLN A 142 -7.49 -10.82 -12.06
CA GLN A 142 -7.03 -9.54 -12.62
C GLN A 142 -8.10 -8.85 -13.47
N ALA A 143 -8.82 -9.60 -14.31
CA ALA A 143 -9.88 -9.06 -15.15
C ALA A 143 -11.01 -8.42 -14.33
N GLU A 144 -11.39 -9.03 -13.20
CA GLU A 144 -12.44 -8.50 -12.31
C GLU A 144 -11.99 -7.20 -11.63
N LEU A 145 -10.74 -7.16 -11.14
CA LEU A 145 -10.17 -5.95 -10.53
C LEU A 145 -10.04 -4.80 -11.54
N SER A 146 -9.78 -5.11 -12.80
CA SER A 146 -9.68 -4.12 -13.89
C SER A 146 -11.02 -3.46 -14.24
N LEU A 147 -12.16 -4.03 -13.82
CA LEU A 147 -13.49 -3.44 -14.07
C LEU A 147 -13.80 -2.24 -13.18
N PHE A 148 -13.04 -2.04 -12.10
CA PHE A 148 -13.32 -0.94 -11.17
C PHE A 148 -12.72 0.41 -11.61
N GLY A 149 -11.84 0.43 -12.60
CA GLY A 149 -11.24 1.67 -13.11
C GLY A 149 -9.93 1.43 -13.84
N SER A 150 -9.26 2.53 -14.16
CA SER A 150 -7.90 2.44 -14.70
C SER A 150 -6.99 1.76 -13.69
N SER A 151 -6.15 0.84 -14.16
CA SER A 151 -5.36 0.00 -13.26
C SER A 151 -3.93 -0.22 -13.75
N LEU A 152 -3.03 -0.40 -12.80
CA LEU A 152 -1.66 -0.85 -13.01
C LEU A 152 -1.39 -2.06 -12.15
N PHE A 153 -1.07 -3.19 -12.77
CA PHE A 153 -0.67 -4.41 -12.08
C PHE A 153 0.84 -4.54 -12.03
N LEU A 154 1.36 -4.90 -10.87
CA LEU A 154 2.76 -5.30 -10.70
C LEU A 154 2.90 -6.80 -10.96
N LYS A 155 4.07 -7.20 -11.47
CA LYS A 155 4.40 -8.61 -11.62
C LYS A 155 4.74 -9.18 -10.24
N ASP A 156 3.98 -10.15 -9.82
CA ASP A 156 4.20 -10.96 -8.63
C ASP A 156 3.77 -12.40 -8.93
N ASP A 157 4.34 -13.39 -8.27
CA ASP A 157 4.05 -14.80 -8.59
C ASP A 157 2.91 -15.36 -7.73
N VAL A 158 2.65 -14.79 -6.57
CA VAL A 158 1.70 -15.28 -5.56
C VAL A 158 0.41 -14.49 -5.56
N SER A 159 0.50 -13.15 -5.64
CA SER A 159 -0.66 -12.25 -5.49
C SER A 159 -0.90 -11.40 -6.73
N TYR A 160 -2.14 -10.95 -6.91
CA TYR A 160 -2.45 -9.80 -7.74
C TYR A 160 -2.21 -8.55 -6.91
N ILE A 161 -1.21 -7.76 -7.29
CA ILE A 161 -0.90 -6.49 -6.67
C ILE A 161 -1.19 -5.40 -7.69
N CYS A 162 -2.13 -4.52 -7.40
CA CYS A 162 -2.50 -3.47 -8.34
C CYS A 162 -2.85 -2.15 -7.64
N TYR A 163 -2.66 -1.07 -8.38
CA TYR A 163 -3.31 0.21 -8.13
C TYR A 163 -4.51 0.35 -9.03
N VAL A 164 -5.64 0.79 -8.50
CA VAL A 164 -6.87 1.12 -9.22
C VAL A 164 -7.27 2.55 -8.87
N GLY A 165 -7.56 3.38 -9.87
CA GLY A 165 -7.94 4.77 -9.62
C GLY A 165 -8.00 5.62 -10.87
N ASN A 166 -7.66 6.92 -10.74
CA ASN A 166 -7.68 7.86 -11.83
C ASN A 166 -6.68 7.47 -12.93
N LYS A 167 -7.11 7.62 -14.20
CA LYS A 167 -6.30 7.29 -15.38
C LYS A 167 -4.98 8.06 -15.44
N GLU A 168 -4.98 9.34 -15.11
CA GLU A 168 -3.77 10.16 -15.13
C GLU A 168 -2.72 9.67 -14.14
N VAL A 169 -3.17 9.28 -12.93
CA VAL A 169 -2.30 8.69 -11.91
C VAL A 169 -1.74 7.35 -12.37
N VAL A 170 -2.59 6.50 -12.98
CA VAL A 170 -2.14 5.21 -13.52
C VAL A 170 -1.11 5.40 -14.63
N ASP A 171 -1.33 6.33 -15.55
CA ASP A 171 -0.41 6.58 -16.65
C ASP A 171 0.94 7.13 -16.13
N LYS A 172 0.94 8.03 -15.16
CA LYS A 172 2.15 8.48 -14.45
C LYS A 172 2.88 7.31 -13.79
N LEU A 173 2.19 6.49 -13.01
CA LEU A 173 2.77 5.34 -12.32
C LEU A 173 3.41 4.34 -13.29
N LYS A 174 2.81 4.10 -14.47
CA LYS A 174 3.41 3.24 -15.51
C LYS A 174 4.77 3.75 -15.96
N VAL A 175 4.91 5.06 -16.11
CA VAL A 175 6.17 5.71 -16.48
C VAL A 175 7.18 5.58 -15.34
N ASP A 176 6.79 5.93 -14.11
CA ASP A 176 7.67 5.92 -12.95
C ASP A 176 8.21 4.52 -12.64
N VAL A 177 7.34 3.49 -12.68
CA VAL A 177 7.74 2.08 -12.50
C VAL A 177 8.70 1.63 -13.61
N LYS A 178 8.49 2.08 -14.86
CA LYS A 178 9.37 1.75 -15.98
C LYS A 178 10.74 2.42 -15.85
N ILE A 179 10.78 3.70 -15.48
CA ILE A 179 12.02 4.46 -15.27
C ILE A 179 12.82 3.84 -14.12
N ARG A 180 12.17 3.49 -13.00
CA ARG A 180 12.84 2.83 -11.86
C ARG A 180 13.46 1.50 -12.25
N LYS A 181 12.76 0.67 -13.02
CA LYS A 181 13.33 -0.60 -13.54
C LYS A 181 14.56 -0.37 -14.40
N ILE A 182 14.53 0.65 -15.27
CA ILE A 182 15.67 1.02 -16.11
C ILE A 182 16.82 1.56 -15.24
N GLY A 183 16.52 2.48 -14.33
CA GLY A 183 17.49 3.05 -13.40
C GLY A 183 18.15 2.00 -12.50
N TRP A 184 17.37 1.04 -12.00
CA TRP A 184 17.90 -0.09 -11.23
C TRP A 184 18.81 -1.00 -12.07
N SER A 185 18.42 -1.28 -13.32
CA SER A 185 19.22 -2.07 -14.25
C SER A 185 20.52 -1.35 -14.66
N LEU A 186 20.48 -0.04 -14.86
CA LEU A 186 21.64 0.80 -15.13
C LEU A 186 22.48 0.99 -13.86
N GLY A 187 21.86 1.26 -12.71
CA GLY A 187 22.53 1.43 -11.42
C GLY A 187 23.29 0.20 -10.95
N THR A 188 22.77 -1.00 -11.16
CA THR A 188 23.50 -2.24 -10.83
C THR A 188 24.71 -2.47 -11.77
N ARG A 189 24.62 -2.07 -13.05
CA ARG A 189 25.75 -2.13 -13.98
C ARG A 189 26.79 -1.06 -13.67
N THR A 190 26.35 0.17 -13.41
CA THR A 190 27.21 1.31 -13.08
C THR A 190 27.86 1.12 -11.71
N ARG A 191 27.13 0.57 -10.73
CA ARG A 191 27.68 0.31 -9.38
C ARG A 191 28.80 -0.73 -9.44
N LYS A 192 28.65 -1.80 -10.21
CA LYS A 192 29.74 -2.79 -10.45
C LYS A 192 30.97 -2.15 -11.11
N PHE A 193 30.79 -1.11 -11.92
CA PHE A 193 31.88 -0.39 -12.57
C PHE A 193 32.52 0.62 -11.61
N ILE A 194 31.70 1.38 -10.87
CA ILE A 194 32.12 2.41 -9.90
C ILE A 194 32.84 1.79 -8.71
N ASP A 195 32.39 0.62 -8.23
CA ASP A 195 33.05 -0.11 -7.13
C ASP A 195 34.48 -0.55 -7.46
N ARG A 196 34.86 -0.54 -8.73
CA ARG A 196 36.24 -0.82 -9.21
C ARG A 196 37.14 0.43 -9.27
N ILE A 197 36.57 1.64 -9.12
CA ILE A 197 37.30 2.90 -9.22
C ILE A 197 37.11 3.71 -7.92
N PRO A 198 38.10 3.75 -7.02
CA PRO A 198 37.94 4.34 -5.67
C PRO A 198 37.44 5.79 -5.64
N LEU A 199 37.91 6.64 -6.56
CA LEU A 199 37.49 8.06 -6.66
C LEU A 199 36.06 8.22 -7.20
N ALA A 200 35.63 7.37 -8.12
CA ALA A 200 34.28 7.42 -8.67
C ALA A 200 33.23 6.94 -7.66
N ARG A 201 33.60 6.06 -6.74
CA ARG A 201 32.77 5.60 -5.64
C ARG A 201 32.40 6.74 -4.69
N GLN A 202 33.35 7.60 -4.32
CA GLN A 202 33.07 8.77 -3.44
C GLN A 202 32.17 9.79 -4.13
N ALA A 203 32.40 10.09 -5.42
CA ALA A 203 31.57 11.02 -6.19
C ALA A 203 30.12 10.51 -6.35
N TYR A 204 29.92 9.22 -6.63
CA TYR A 204 28.59 8.61 -6.75
C TYR A 204 27.77 8.71 -5.45
N TYR A 205 28.40 8.45 -4.29
CA TYR A 205 27.72 8.56 -3.00
C TYR A 205 27.43 10.03 -2.61
N LEU A 206 28.24 10.99 -3.02
CA LEU A 206 28.01 12.41 -2.81
C LEU A 206 26.84 12.93 -3.66
N ILE A 207 26.72 12.53 -4.92
CA ILE A 207 25.64 12.94 -5.82
C ILE A 207 24.30 12.38 -5.36
N ASN A 208 24.24 11.11 -4.94
CA ASN A 208 23.00 10.50 -4.43
C ASN A 208 22.60 10.94 -3.01
N LYS A 209 23.45 11.71 -2.33
CA LYS A 209 23.14 12.32 -1.03
C LYS A 209 22.56 13.73 -1.18
N LEU A 210 22.64 14.31 -2.38
CA LEU A 210 22.17 15.66 -2.73
C LEU A 210 20.90 15.64 -3.61
N SER A 211 20.42 14.46 -3.99
CA SER A 211 19.15 14.22 -4.70
C SER A 211 18.10 13.58 -3.77
#